data_61c5934e11bd0673635978157c5b3707
#
_entry.id   61c5934e11bd0673635978157c5b3707
#
_cell.length_a   1.000
_cell.length_b   1.000
_cell.length_c   1.000
_cell.angle_alpha   90.00
_cell.angle_beta   90.00
_cell.angle_gamma   90.00
#
_symmetry.space_group_name_H-M   'P 1'
#
loop_
_entity.id
_entity.type
_entity.pdbx_description
1 polymer ?
#
loop_
_entity_poly.entity_id
_entity_poly.type
_entity_poly.pdbx_seq_one_letter_code
_entity_poly.pdbx_strand_id
1 'polypeptide(L)'
;TKGECKIMAVVSMGYLLEAGVHFGHQTKRWNPKMKEYIFTSRDDIYIIDLEKTVQCIEKAYAEIKKIADNGGKFLFVGKKKQASEASQEEALRSESFYVTERWLGGTLTNFRTIRRRVKRLEEIENMEKDGSFDLLPKKEVIGLKKEYEKLNKVLCGIRNMDRLPNALIIVDPKKEINAIREARKLNIPVFGIVDTNCDPDDVD
;
A
#
# COMPACT_ATOMS: atom_id res chain seq x y z
N THR A 1 -1.54 43.13 -13.65
CA THR A 1 -1.25 41.80 -14.21
C THR A 1 -0.86 40.87 -13.09
N LYS A 2 -1.86 40.11 -12.55
CA LYS A 2 -1.64 39.09 -11.57
C LYS A 2 -0.91 37.94 -12.29
N GLY A 3 0.34 37.68 -11.89
CA GLY A 3 1.07 36.49 -12.33
C GLY A 3 0.33 35.25 -11.85
N GLU A 4 -0.27 34.53 -12.79
CA GLU A 4 -0.73 33.17 -12.56
C GLU A 4 0.49 32.33 -12.18
N CYS A 5 0.60 31.99 -10.91
CA CYS A 5 1.53 31.00 -10.46
C CYS A 5 1.10 29.67 -11.11
N LYS A 6 1.73 29.32 -12.23
CA LYS A 6 1.54 28.04 -12.90
C LYS A 6 2.00 26.98 -11.90
N ILE A 7 1.04 26.40 -11.17
CA ILE A 7 1.27 25.23 -10.35
C ILE A 7 1.74 24.17 -11.34
N MET A 8 3.01 23.82 -11.31
CA MET A 8 3.52 22.69 -12.10
C MET A 8 2.74 21.46 -11.66
N ALA A 9 1.99 20.88 -12.58
CA ALA A 9 1.26 19.64 -12.32
C ALA A 9 2.24 18.59 -11.79
N VAL A 10 1.87 17.91 -10.72
CA VAL A 10 2.70 16.87 -10.09
C VAL A 10 3.09 15.79 -11.09
N VAL A 11 2.17 15.48 -12.03
CA VAL A 11 2.37 14.52 -13.10
C VAL A 11 1.79 15.09 -14.40
N SER A 12 2.51 14.98 -15.52
CA SER A 12 2.01 15.41 -16.81
C SER A 12 1.05 14.37 -17.40
N MET A 13 0.01 14.83 -18.09
CA MET A 13 -0.94 13.96 -18.80
C MET A 13 -0.25 13.09 -19.86
N GLY A 14 0.77 13.62 -20.55
CA GLY A 14 1.56 12.87 -21.53
C GLY A 14 2.25 11.67 -20.90
N TYR A 15 2.86 11.84 -19.72
CA TYR A 15 3.50 10.75 -18.98
C TYR A 15 2.49 9.66 -18.57
N LEU A 16 1.30 10.04 -18.09
CA LEU A 16 0.25 9.08 -17.75
C LEU A 16 -0.23 8.30 -18.98
N LEU A 17 -0.31 8.96 -20.13
CA LEU A 17 -0.71 8.33 -21.39
C LEU A 17 0.34 7.31 -21.86
N GLU A 18 1.62 7.68 -21.83
CA GLU A 18 2.75 6.80 -22.19
C GLU A 18 2.85 5.59 -21.26
N ALA A 19 2.60 5.80 -19.97
CA ALA A 19 2.57 4.72 -18.97
C ALA A 19 1.33 3.79 -19.11
N GLY A 20 0.38 4.11 -20.00
CA GLY A 20 -0.82 3.30 -20.23
C GLY A 20 -1.82 3.31 -19.08
N VAL A 21 -1.78 4.32 -18.19
CA VAL A 21 -2.64 4.41 -16.99
C VAL A 21 -4.11 4.62 -17.34
N HIS A 22 -4.40 5.04 -18.56
CA HIS A 22 -5.77 5.23 -19.07
C HIS A 22 -6.53 3.93 -19.36
N PHE A 23 -5.84 2.79 -19.44
CA PHE A 23 -6.50 1.50 -19.65
C PHE A 23 -7.07 0.96 -18.34
N GLY A 24 -8.38 0.81 -18.28
CA GLY A 24 -9.08 0.15 -17.19
C GLY A 24 -9.27 -1.34 -17.44
N HIS A 25 -10.22 -1.92 -16.72
CA HIS A 25 -10.63 -3.31 -16.87
C HIS A 25 -11.68 -3.49 -17.99
N GLN A 26 -11.93 -4.76 -18.34
CA GLN A 26 -13.01 -5.15 -19.24
C GLN A 26 -14.37 -4.62 -18.76
N THR A 27 -15.24 -4.22 -19.68
CA THR A 27 -16.58 -3.68 -19.41
C THR A 27 -17.43 -4.57 -18.49
N LYS A 28 -17.26 -5.89 -18.56
CA LYS A 28 -17.99 -6.87 -17.71
C LYS A 28 -17.61 -6.81 -16.22
N ARG A 29 -16.48 -6.19 -15.86
CA ARG A 29 -15.92 -6.20 -14.49
C ARG A 29 -15.95 -4.85 -13.80
N TRP A 30 -16.53 -3.86 -14.40
CA TRP A 30 -16.54 -2.49 -13.89
C TRP A 30 -17.44 -2.31 -12.65
N ASN A 31 -17.19 -1.25 -11.90
CA ASN A 31 -18.08 -0.81 -10.85
C ASN A 31 -18.91 0.40 -11.37
N PRO A 32 -20.26 0.37 -11.26
CA PRO A 32 -21.11 1.49 -11.70
C PRO A 32 -20.76 2.85 -11.09
N LYS A 33 -20.25 2.89 -9.88
CA LYS A 33 -19.81 4.11 -9.20
C LYS A 33 -18.62 4.79 -9.89
N MET A 34 -17.84 4.02 -10.68
CA MET A 34 -16.73 4.55 -11.45
C MET A 34 -17.16 5.30 -12.73
N LYS A 35 -18.46 5.36 -13.02
CA LYS A 35 -19.00 5.99 -14.22
C LYS A 35 -18.48 7.42 -14.46
N GLU A 36 -18.32 8.18 -13.39
CA GLU A 36 -17.85 9.56 -13.46
C GLU A 36 -16.38 9.68 -13.91
N TYR A 37 -15.58 8.66 -13.68
CA TYR A 37 -14.14 8.62 -13.98
C TYR A 37 -13.82 7.94 -15.30
N ILE A 38 -14.85 7.45 -16.02
CA ILE A 38 -14.70 6.76 -17.30
C ILE A 38 -14.95 7.76 -18.41
N PHE A 39 -13.99 7.87 -19.35
CA PHE A 39 -14.12 8.71 -20.54
C PHE A 39 -14.93 8.01 -21.63
N THR A 40 -14.57 6.77 -21.97
CA THR A 40 -15.22 5.98 -23.04
C THR A 40 -14.93 4.49 -22.85
N SER A 41 -15.46 3.66 -23.75
CA SER A 41 -15.07 2.26 -23.88
C SER A 41 -14.60 1.98 -25.30
N ARG A 42 -13.54 1.19 -25.44
CA ARG A 42 -13.01 0.74 -26.72
C ARG A 42 -12.58 -0.72 -26.60
N ASP A 43 -12.96 -1.54 -27.59
CA ASP A 43 -12.58 -2.97 -27.64
C ASP A 43 -12.89 -3.72 -26.33
N ASP A 44 -14.10 -3.49 -25.77
CA ASP A 44 -14.57 -4.06 -24.50
C ASP A 44 -13.72 -3.65 -23.26
N ILE A 45 -12.89 -2.62 -23.36
CA ILE A 45 -12.10 -2.07 -22.25
C ILE A 45 -12.55 -0.65 -21.99
N TYR A 46 -12.71 -0.28 -20.71
CA TYR A 46 -12.96 1.09 -20.32
C TYR A 46 -11.68 1.92 -20.35
N ILE A 47 -11.82 3.15 -20.80
CA ILE A 47 -10.76 4.16 -20.82
C ILE A 47 -11.06 5.17 -19.71
N ILE A 48 -10.10 5.35 -18.81
CA ILE A 48 -10.19 6.27 -17.68
C ILE A 48 -9.91 7.69 -18.14
N ASP A 49 -10.65 8.65 -17.58
CA ASP A 49 -10.48 10.08 -17.82
C ASP A 49 -9.19 10.57 -17.13
N LEU A 50 -8.17 10.87 -17.92
CA LEU A 50 -6.88 11.32 -17.40
C LEU A 50 -6.93 12.74 -16.83
N GLU A 51 -7.83 13.61 -17.29
CA GLU A 51 -7.97 14.97 -16.72
C GLU A 51 -8.41 14.87 -15.26
N LYS A 52 -9.39 14.03 -14.99
CA LYS A 52 -9.85 13.76 -13.62
C LYS A 52 -8.78 13.05 -12.80
N THR A 53 -8.02 12.14 -13.43
CA THR A 53 -6.91 11.47 -12.77
C THR A 53 -5.86 12.47 -12.29
N VAL A 54 -5.46 13.44 -13.12
CA VAL A 54 -4.51 14.49 -12.73
C VAL A 54 -5.05 15.31 -11.55
N GLN A 55 -6.33 15.72 -11.61
CA GLN A 55 -6.95 16.47 -10.51
C GLN A 55 -6.98 15.68 -9.20
N CYS A 56 -7.27 14.37 -9.25
CA CYS A 56 -7.25 13.50 -8.07
C CYS A 56 -5.84 13.33 -7.53
N ILE A 57 -4.83 13.19 -8.39
CA ILE A 57 -3.42 13.10 -7.98
C ILE A 57 -2.99 14.38 -7.28
N GLU A 58 -3.35 15.56 -7.79
CA GLU A 58 -3.02 16.84 -7.16
C GLU A 58 -3.65 17.00 -5.77
N LYS A 59 -4.92 16.61 -5.64
CA LYS A 59 -5.61 16.61 -4.34
C LYS A 59 -4.95 15.65 -3.35
N ALA A 60 -4.72 14.42 -3.75
CA ALA A 60 -4.07 13.41 -2.92
C ALA A 60 -2.66 13.85 -2.52
N TYR A 61 -1.88 14.40 -3.45
CA TYR A 61 -0.54 14.94 -3.18
C TYR A 61 -0.56 16.04 -2.12
N ALA A 62 -1.51 16.98 -2.20
CA ALA A 62 -1.62 18.04 -1.24
C ALA A 62 -1.88 17.53 0.19
N GLU A 63 -2.75 16.52 0.34
CA GLU A 63 -3.04 15.92 1.64
C GLU A 63 -1.89 15.05 2.16
N ILE A 64 -1.29 14.22 1.28
CA ILE A 64 -0.11 13.42 1.62
C ILE A 64 1.05 14.32 2.08
N LYS A 65 1.26 15.44 1.36
CA LYS A 65 2.28 16.41 1.73
C LYS A 65 2.05 17.00 3.12
N LYS A 66 0.83 17.39 3.48
CA LYS A 66 0.50 17.90 4.82
C LYS A 66 0.84 16.87 5.91
N ILE A 67 0.54 15.59 5.67
CA ILE A 67 0.87 14.51 6.60
C ILE A 67 2.38 14.34 6.72
N ALA A 68 3.10 14.37 5.59
CA ALA A 68 4.56 14.23 5.55
C ALA A 68 5.27 15.40 6.23
N ASP A 69 4.84 16.65 5.98
CA ASP A 69 5.40 17.85 6.59
C ASP A 69 5.26 17.85 8.13
N ASN A 70 4.24 17.14 8.65
CA ASN A 70 4.07 16.90 10.09
C ASN A 70 4.86 15.68 10.62
N GLY A 71 5.75 15.11 9.84
CA GLY A 71 6.54 13.93 10.22
C GLY A 71 5.74 12.62 10.24
N GLY A 72 4.59 12.59 9.57
CA GLY A 72 3.74 11.41 9.47
C GLY A 72 4.42 10.29 8.67
N LYS A 73 4.17 9.04 9.08
CA LYS A 73 4.66 7.83 8.38
C LYS A 73 3.50 7.14 7.67
N PHE A 74 3.81 6.56 6.53
CA PHE A 74 2.85 5.90 5.65
C PHE A 74 2.98 4.38 5.72
N LEU A 75 1.91 3.68 5.37
CA LEU A 75 1.95 2.24 5.13
C LEU A 75 1.51 1.97 3.69
N PHE A 76 2.44 1.51 2.88
CA PHE A 76 2.18 1.11 1.50
C PHE A 76 1.64 -0.32 1.47
N VAL A 77 0.53 -0.53 0.77
CA VAL A 77 -0.11 -1.85 0.65
C VAL A 77 -0.30 -2.17 -0.83
N GLY A 78 0.46 -3.13 -1.32
CA GLY A 78 0.43 -3.52 -2.73
C GLY A 78 0.80 -4.97 -2.95
N LYS A 79 -0.17 -5.89 -2.94
CA LYS A 79 0.03 -7.33 -3.14
C LYS A 79 0.09 -7.77 -4.61
N LYS A 80 -0.29 -6.91 -5.56
CA LYS A 80 -0.12 -7.22 -6.98
C LYS A 80 1.36 -7.32 -7.30
N LYS A 81 1.77 -8.36 -8.06
CA LYS A 81 3.17 -8.53 -8.46
C LYS A 81 3.76 -7.28 -9.11
N GLN A 82 2.98 -6.60 -9.95
CA GLN A 82 3.41 -5.37 -10.64
C GLN A 82 3.60 -4.18 -9.69
N ALA A 83 2.90 -4.17 -8.56
CA ALA A 83 2.95 -3.08 -7.59
C ALA A 83 3.84 -3.37 -6.39
N SER A 84 4.14 -4.64 -6.15
CA SER A 84 4.87 -5.12 -4.96
C SER A 84 6.26 -4.49 -4.85
N GLU A 85 7.04 -4.56 -5.93
CA GLU A 85 8.39 -4.03 -6.00
C GLU A 85 8.42 -2.50 -5.86
N ALA A 86 7.62 -1.80 -6.67
CA ALA A 86 7.50 -0.35 -6.60
C ALA A 86 7.02 0.14 -5.22
N SER A 87 6.04 -0.55 -4.62
CA SER A 87 5.55 -0.20 -3.27
C SER A 87 6.63 -0.38 -2.20
N GLN A 88 7.46 -1.40 -2.32
CA GLN A 88 8.58 -1.63 -1.41
C GLN A 88 9.68 -0.58 -1.57
N GLU A 89 10.09 -0.29 -2.80
CA GLU A 89 11.12 0.72 -3.10
C GLU A 89 10.71 2.10 -2.61
N GLU A 90 9.48 2.53 -2.91
CA GLU A 90 8.99 3.83 -2.50
C GLU A 90 8.78 3.94 -0.99
N ALA A 91 8.36 2.86 -0.33
CA ALA A 91 8.27 2.83 1.12
C ALA A 91 9.66 2.97 1.78
N LEU A 92 10.67 2.27 1.26
CA LEU A 92 12.03 2.39 1.77
C LEU A 92 12.62 3.79 1.50
N ARG A 93 12.40 4.35 0.30
CA ARG A 93 12.84 5.69 -0.07
C ARG A 93 12.25 6.78 0.83
N SER A 94 10.98 6.61 1.23
CA SER A 94 10.26 7.55 2.10
C SER A 94 10.38 7.22 3.60
N GLU A 95 11.24 6.29 3.98
CA GLU A 95 11.37 5.78 5.36
C GLU A 95 10.01 5.40 5.99
N SER A 96 9.16 4.83 5.19
CA SER A 96 7.82 4.41 5.54
C SER A 96 7.72 2.88 5.58
N PHE A 97 6.53 2.34 5.81
CA PHE A 97 6.30 0.91 5.98
C PHE A 97 5.63 0.31 4.75
N TYR A 98 5.74 -1.00 4.57
CA TYR A 98 5.08 -1.68 3.45
C TYR A 98 4.53 -3.07 3.81
N VAL A 99 3.49 -3.48 3.09
CA VAL A 99 2.94 -4.84 3.08
C VAL A 99 2.72 -5.24 1.63
N THR A 100 3.58 -6.10 1.11
CA THR A 100 3.57 -6.54 -0.30
C THR A 100 3.13 -7.98 -0.48
N GLU A 101 3.11 -8.74 0.61
CA GLU A 101 2.71 -10.14 0.59
C GLU A 101 1.26 -10.28 1.09
N ARG A 102 1.04 -10.88 2.22
CA ARG A 102 -0.28 -11.12 2.78
C ARG A 102 -0.61 -10.13 3.89
N TRP A 103 -1.73 -9.43 3.77
CA TRP A 103 -2.30 -8.69 4.88
C TRP A 103 -2.75 -9.63 6.00
N LEU A 104 -2.21 -9.47 7.19
CA LEU A 104 -2.67 -10.20 8.35
C LEU A 104 -3.88 -9.48 8.95
N GLY A 105 -4.99 -10.20 9.16
CA GLY A 105 -6.13 -9.62 9.86
C GLY A 105 -5.71 -9.11 11.24
N GLY A 106 -6.06 -7.86 11.54
CA GLY A 106 -5.66 -7.19 12.77
C GLY A 106 -4.32 -6.47 12.71
N THR A 107 -3.72 -6.29 11.53
CA THR A 107 -2.44 -5.57 11.39
C THR A 107 -2.50 -4.18 12.02
N LEU A 108 -3.60 -3.48 11.90
CA LEU A 108 -3.82 -2.18 12.52
C LEU A 108 -4.68 -2.31 13.79
N THR A 109 -5.80 -3.00 13.73
CA THR A 109 -6.77 -3.08 14.83
C THR A 109 -6.29 -3.93 16.00
N ASN A 110 -5.39 -4.88 15.77
CA ASN A 110 -4.75 -5.68 16.80
C ASN A 110 -3.22 -5.53 16.76
N PHE A 111 -2.78 -4.30 16.67
CA PHE A 111 -1.38 -3.91 16.51
C PHE A 111 -0.46 -4.51 17.59
N ARG A 112 -0.93 -4.58 18.84
CA ARG A 112 -0.16 -5.17 19.94
C ARG A 112 0.20 -6.63 19.68
N THR A 113 -0.69 -7.41 19.08
CA THR A 113 -0.41 -8.82 18.74
C THR A 113 0.55 -8.93 17.57
N ILE A 114 0.46 -8.05 16.60
CA ILE A 114 1.41 -7.98 15.48
C ILE A 114 2.81 -7.64 16.01
N ARG A 115 2.94 -6.67 16.90
CA ARG A 115 4.23 -6.33 17.52
C ARG A 115 4.84 -7.50 18.30
N ARG A 116 4.04 -8.34 18.97
CA ARG A 116 4.54 -9.57 19.59
C ARG A 116 5.10 -10.56 18.57
N ARG A 117 4.48 -10.67 17.38
CA ARG A 117 5.01 -11.53 16.31
C ARG A 117 6.29 -10.97 15.71
N VAL A 118 6.42 -9.65 15.59
CA VAL A 118 7.65 -8.99 15.18
C VAL A 118 8.76 -9.27 16.21
N LYS A 119 8.49 -9.13 17.51
CA LYS A 119 9.46 -9.50 18.56
C LYS A 119 9.88 -10.96 18.47
N ARG A 120 8.92 -11.87 18.19
CA ARG A 120 9.25 -13.29 18.00
C ARG A 120 10.17 -13.52 16.81
N LEU A 121 9.99 -12.78 15.72
CA LEU A 121 10.92 -12.79 14.59
C LEU A 121 12.33 -12.37 14.98
N GLU A 122 12.44 -11.28 15.75
CA GLU A 122 13.72 -10.76 16.27
C GLU A 122 14.38 -11.73 17.27
N GLU A 123 13.59 -12.40 18.12
CA GLU A 123 14.08 -13.43 19.03
C GLU A 123 14.73 -14.58 18.26
N ILE A 124 14.07 -15.12 17.24
CA ILE A 124 14.62 -16.22 16.44
C ILE A 124 15.89 -15.77 15.71
N GLU A 125 15.93 -14.56 15.19
CA GLU A 125 17.11 -14.00 14.53
C GLU A 125 18.29 -13.82 15.51
N ASN A 126 18.02 -13.39 16.75
CA ASN A 126 19.03 -13.26 17.78
C ASN A 126 19.55 -14.63 18.23
N MET A 127 18.67 -15.64 18.38
CA MET A 127 19.07 -17.01 18.70
C MET A 127 20.01 -17.61 17.64
N GLU A 128 19.83 -17.26 16.37
CA GLU A 128 20.75 -17.68 15.30
C GLU A 128 22.10 -16.96 15.42
N LYS A 129 22.10 -15.65 15.71
CA LYS A 129 23.33 -14.85 15.87
C LYS A 129 24.15 -15.25 17.11
N ASP A 130 23.48 -15.57 18.20
CA ASP A 130 24.11 -15.92 19.49
C ASP A 130 24.60 -17.38 19.54
N GLY A 131 24.43 -18.16 18.46
CA GLY A 131 24.80 -19.56 18.40
C GLY A 131 23.93 -20.50 19.25
N SER A 132 22.79 -20.01 19.78
CA SER A 132 21.83 -20.82 20.53
C SER A 132 21.28 -22.01 19.76
N PHE A 133 21.28 -21.93 18.42
CA PHE A 133 20.84 -23.05 17.55
C PHE A 133 21.74 -24.29 17.68
N ASP A 134 23.00 -24.13 18.06
CA ASP A 134 23.95 -25.27 18.23
C ASP A 134 23.62 -26.11 19.46
N LEU A 135 22.90 -25.52 20.42
CA LEU A 135 22.47 -26.18 21.66
C LEU A 135 21.13 -26.92 21.51
N LEU A 136 20.42 -26.70 20.42
CA LEU A 136 19.08 -27.24 20.20
C LEU A 136 19.12 -28.49 19.29
N PRO A 137 18.15 -29.40 19.46
CA PRO A 137 18.00 -30.54 18.56
C PRO A 137 17.75 -30.06 17.10
N LYS A 138 18.38 -30.72 16.14
CA LYS A 138 18.23 -30.35 14.68
C LYS A 138 16.79 -30.19 14.21
N LYS A 139 15.86 -30.99 14.77
CA LYS A 139 14.44 -30.91 14.41
C LYS A 139 13.81 -29.58 14.85
N GLU A 140 14.17 -29.07 16.01
CA GLU A 140 13.69 -27.79 16.54
C GLU A 140 14.26 -26.62 15.72
N VAL A 141 15.55 -26.65 15.42
CA VAL A 141 16.21 -25.63 14.57
C VAL A 141 15.51 -25.52 13.20
N ILE A 142 15.19 -26.65 12.57
CA ILE A 142 14.44 -26.65 11.30
C ILE A 142 13.04 -26.03 11.50
N GLY A 143 12.39 -26.30 12.63
CA GLY A 143 11.11 -25.70 12.97
C GLY A 143 11.17 -24.16 13.09
N LEU A 144 12.19 -23.68 13.85
CA LEU A 144 12.42 -22.25 14.04
C LEU A 144 12.78 -21.54 12.74
N LYS A 145 13.61 -22.14 11.89
CA LYS A 145 13.94 -21.56 10.57
C LYS A 145 12.71 -21.44 9.68
N LYS A 146 11.83 -22.44 9.65
CA LYS A 146 10.58 -22.38 8.92
C LYS A 146 9.61 -21.32 9.49
N GLU A 147 9.59 -21.16 10.81
CA GLU A 147 8.81 -20.11 11.47
C GLU A 147 9.35 -18.73 11.09
N TYR A 148 10.66 -18.54 11.15
CA TYR A 148 11.34 -17.31 10.75
C TYR A 148 11.02 -16.91 9.31
N GLU A 149 11.19 -17.82 8.36
CA GLU A 149 10.90 -17.56 6.95
C GLU A 149 9.43 -17.09 6.74
N LYS A 150 8.47 -17.77 7.39
CA LYS A 150 7.05 -17.40 7.30
C LYS A 150 6.77 -16.03 7.90
N LEU A 151 7.33 -15.73 9.06
CA LEU A 151 7.15 -14.45 9.73
C LEU A 151 7.84 -13.34 8.96
N ASN A 152 9.08 -13.54 8.54
CA ASN A 152 9.85 -12.55 7.80
C ASN A 152 9.18 -12.18 6.49
N LYS A 153 8.69 -13.16 5.73
CA LYS A 153 7.97 -12.92 4.49
C LYS A 153 6.80 -11.95 4.63
N VAL A 154 6.10 -11.97 5.76
CA VAL A 154 4.88 -11.19 5.95
C VAL A 154 5.10 -9.92 6.77
N LEU A 155 6.09 -9.91 7.66
CA LEU A 155 6.30 -8.84 8.64
C LEU A 155 7.50 -7.96 8.34
N CYS A 156 8.36 -8.30 7.36
CA CYS A 156 9.59 -7.57 7.07
C CYS A 156 9.36 -6.06 6.88
N GLY A 157 8.33 -5.67 6.13
CA GLY A 157 8.05 -4.26 5.85
C GLY A 157 7.43 -3.46 6.99
N ILE A 158 6.95 -4.14 8.04
CA ILE A 158 6.38 -3.49 9.24
C ILE A 158 7.21 -3.71 10.49
N ARG A 159 8.42 -4.24 10.35
CA ARG A 159 9.31 -4.57 11.45
C ARG A 159 9.59 -3.35 12.34
N ASN A 160 9.92 -2.23 11.75
CA ASN A 160 10.27 -0.99 12.43
C ASN A 160 9.04 -0.10 12.74
N MET A 161 7.84 -0.61 12.56
CA MET A 161 6.61 0.12 12.80
C MET A 161 6.24 0.07 14.29
N ASP A 162 6.69 1.06 15.06
CA ASP A 162 6.42 1.15 16.52
C ASP A 162 5.09 1.81 16.84
N ARG A 163 4.55 2.58 15.90
CA ARG A 163 3.26 3.29 16.01
C ARG A 163 2.40 2.99 14.79
N LEU A 164 1.11 3.18 14.92
CA LEU A 164 0.20 3.13 13.78
C LEU A 164 0.60 4.17 12.73
N PRO A 165 0.46 3.85 11.42
CA PRO A 165 0.76 4.79 10.36
C PRO A 165 -0.25 5.94 10.37
N ASN A 166 0.16 7.09 9.87
CA ASN A 166 -0.69 8.28 9.76
C ASN A 166 -1.62 8.20 8.55
N ALA A 167 -1.24 7.44 7.53
CA ALA A 167 -2.08 7.18 6.37
C ALA A 167 -1.67 5.86 5.68
N LEU A 168 -2.61 5.29 4.92
CA LEU A 168 -2.37 4.13 4.06
C LEU A 168 -2.28 4.58 2.61
N ILE A 169 -1.37 3.99 1.84
CA ILE A 169 -1.30 4.12 0.38
C ILE A 169 -1.54 2.73 -0.21
N ILE A 170 -2.65 2.56 -0.91
CA ILE A 170 -3.12 1.24 -1.35
C ILE A 170 -3.15 1.16 -2.87
N VAL A 171 -2.63 0.07 -3.42
CA VAL A 171 -2.77 -0.26 -4.83
C VAL A 171 -3.83 -1.35 -5.01
N ASP A 172 -4.85 -1.08 -5.81
CA ASP A 172 -6.01 -1.96 -6.05
C ASP A 172 -6.85 -2.20 -4.76
N PRO A 173 -7.66 -1.20 -4.33
CA PRO A 173 -8.49 -1.27 -3.13
C PRO A 173 -9.36 -2.52 -3.04
N LYS A 174 -9.86 -3.02 -4.15
CA LYS A 174 -10.71 -4.22 -4.21
C LYS A 174 -10.06 -5.45 -3.59
N LYS A 175 -8.75 -5.61 -3.73
CA LYS A 175 -8.00 -6.73 -3.16
C LYS A 175 -7.60 -6.51 -1.70
N GLU A 176 -7.57 -5.26 -1.29
CA GLU A 176 -7.08 -4.82 0.02
C GLU A 176 -8.21 -4.35 0.96
N ILE A 177 -9.43 -4.79 0.72
CA ILE A 177 -10.61 -4.37 1.48
C ILE A 177 -10.47 -4.56 3.01
N ASN A 178 -9.71 -5.57 3.44
CA ASN A 178 -9.48 -5.80 4.87
C ASN A 178 -8.59 -4.70 5.48
N ALA A 179 -7.58 -4.23 4.77
CA ALA A 179 -6.73 -3.13 5.20
C ALA A 179 -7.55 -1.84 5.33
N ILE A 180 -8.40 -1.57 4.35
CA ILE A 180 -9.29 -0.42 4.32
C ILE A 180 -10.27 -0.44 5.50
N ARG A 181 -10.92 -1.58 5.75
CA ARG A 181 -11.86 -1.72 6.88
C ARG A 181 -11.19 -1.50 8.23
N GLU A 182 -9.94 -1.95 8.38
CA GLU A 182 -9.18 -1.72 9.60
C GLU A 182 -8.77 -0.25 9.74
N ALA A 183 -8.32 0.38 8.66
CA ALA A 183 -7.96 1.80 8.63
C ALA A 183 -9.15 2.68 9.01
N ARG A 184 -10.32 2.45 8.41
CA ARG A 184 -11.56 3.17 8.72
C ARG A 184 -11.98 3.04 10.17
N LYS A 185 -11.82 1.85 10.80
CA LYS A 185 -12.10 1.69 12.24
C LYS A 185 -11.23 2.56 13.13
N LEU A 186 -10.05 2.91 12.66
CA LEU A 186 -9.07 3.70 13.40
C LEU A 186 -8.99 5.15 12.91
N ASN A 187 -9.89 5.55 11.99
CA ASN A 187 -9.90 6.87 11.35
C ASN A 187 -8.53 7.23 10.72
N ILE A 188 -7.88 6.25 10.11
CA ILE A 188 -6.65 6.45 9.37
C ILE A 188 -7.02 6.70 7.91
N PRO A 189 -6.63 7.83 7.30
CA PRO A 189 -6.94 8.17 5.91
C PRO A 189 -6.31 7.16 4.95
N VAL A 190 -7.04 6.86 3.87
CA VAL A 190 -6.66 5.87 2.86
C VAL A 190 -6.58 6.52 1.49
N PHE A 191 -5.38 6.60 0.95
CA PHE A 191 -5.11 7.00 -0.43
C PHE A 191 -5.00 5.76 -1.30
N GLY A 192 -5.74 5.72 -2.41
CA GLY A 192 -5.79 4.52 -3.23
C GLY A 192 -5.58 4.80 -4.71
N ILE A 193 -4.82 3.91 -5.37
CA ILE A 193 -4.81 3.82 -6.84
C ILE A 193 -5.98 2.94 -7.25
N VAL A 194 -7.02 3.61 -7.76
CA VAL A 194 -8.33 3.01 -8.06
C VAL A 194 -8.42 2.70 -9.55
N ASP A 195 -8.89 1.50 -9.90
CA ASP A 195 -9.17 1.08 -11.26
C ASP A 195 -10.69 0.97 -11.47
N THR A 196 -11.14 0.81 -12.70
CA THR A 196 -12.56 0.78 -13.08
C THR A 196 -13.39 -0.31 -12.41
N ASN A 197 -12.76 -1.32 -11.80
CA ASN A 197 -13.41 -2.43 -11.09
C ASN A 197 -13.51 -2.22 -9.58
N CYS A 198 -13.02 -1.11 -9.06
CA CYS A 198 -13.00 -0.78 -7.64
C CYS A 198 -14.20 0.12 -7.26
N ASP A 199 -14.46 0.23 -5.97
CA ASP A 199 -15.39 1.21 -5.41
C ASP A 199 -14.61 2.47 -5.03
N PRO A 200 -14.90 3.65 -5.65
CA PRO A 200 -14.22 4.89 -5.28
C PRO A 200 -14.51 5.32 -3.84
N ASP A 201 -15.64 4.92 -3.26
CA ASP A 201 -15.99 5.24 -1.87
C ASP A 201 -15.12 4.46 -0.84
N ASP A 202 -14.32 3.49 -1.29
CA ASP A 202 -13.41 2.75 -0.41
C ASP A 202 -12.15 3.54 -0.03
N VAL A 203 -11.87 4.65 -0.71
CA VAL A 203 -10.73 5.55 -0.46
C VAL A 203 -11.20 6.96 -0.14
N ASP A 204 -10.32 7.77 0.48
CA ASP A 204 -10.63 9.15 0.91
C ASP A 204 -10.23 10.21 -0.14
#